data_1ad6614d62bf2a16d1ddc28a7fe2cace
#
_entry.id   1ad6614d62bf2a16d1ddc28a7fe2cace
#
_cell.length_a   1.000
_cell.length_b   1.000
_cell.length_c   1.000
_cell.angle_alpha   90.00
_cell.angle_beta   90.00
_cell.angle_gamma   90.00
#
_symmetry.space_group_name_H-M   'P 1'
#
loop_
_entity.id
_entity.type
_entity.pdbx_description
1 polymer ?
#
loop_
_entity_poly.entity_id
_entity_poly.type
_entity_poly.pdbx_seq_one_letter_code
_entity_poly.pdbx_strand_id
1 'polypeptide(L)'
;MQEVVVKLSLILATVGRSAEVGCLIRSLMAQTGKNFELLIVDQNNDDRLLPFAEEARRGGLELRHLRLDRPNLSAARNLGISESTGEVIGFPDDDCWYEADTVANVLQAFSAEPRLEGIVGCWVEQMHGKSRNPTTGSLSLKAWRNFRDGDASSISLFFRRELYDRLGGFDERFGVGRWYGAGEETDLILRALASGARFDYCPAARVRHLFASAPHGPLLHLCLHARQRSRGTGAIYGKHRLPTRVILRGFLAPMYRAISHGGALRIGFSVSLGRIEGYLRWQLRER
;
A
#
# COMPACT_ATOMS: atom_id res chain seq x y z
N MET A 1 7.24 -35.42 -1.86
CA MET A 1 7.44 -33.94 -1.83
C MET A 1 6.72 -33.45 -0.60
N GLN A 2 7.41 -32.89 0.38
CA GLN A 2 6.75 -32.16 1.48
C GLN A 2 6.05 -30.93 0.86
N GLU A 3 4.76 -30.80 1.09
CA GLU A 3 4.01 -29.61 0.76
C GLU A 3 4.62 -28.45 1.55
N VAL A 4 5.24 -27.49 0.88
CA VAL A 4 5.75 -26.28 1.54
C VAL A 4 4.52 -25.49 1.95
N VAL A 5 4.20 -25.51 3.22
CA VAL A 5 3.06 -24.81 3.78
C VAL A 5 3.45 -23.33 3.94
N VAL A 6 3.16 -22.53 2.93
CA VAL A 6 3.44 -21.09 2.91
C VAL A 6 2.61 -20.36 3.97
N LYS A 7 3.23 -19.61 4.89
CA LYS A 7 2.56 -18.77 5.88
C LYS A 7 2.51 -17.31 5.40
N LEU A 8 1.37 -16.64 5.61
CA LEU A 8 1.18 -15.21 5.30
C LEU A 8 1.30 -14.36 6.57
N SER A 9 2.09 -13.30 6.54
CA SER A 9 2.09 -12.25 7.57
C SER A 9 1.37 -11.01 7.05
N LEU A 10 0.35 -10.59 7.74
CA LEU A 10 -0.39 -9.35 7.47
C LEU A 10 0.10 -8.26 8.42
N ILE A 11 0.62 -7.18 7.88
CA ILE A 11 1.22 -6.07 8.63
C ILE A 11 0.28 -4.86 8.55
N LEU A 12 -0.45 -4.60 9.62
CA LEU A 12 -1.34 -3.45 9.77
C LEU A 12 -0.61 -2.30 10.47
N ALA A 13 -0.34 -1.22 9.76
CA ALA A 13 0.11 0.03 10.36
C ALA A 13 -1.10 0.96 10.54
N THR A 14 -1.35 1.44 11.75
CA THR A 14 -2.54 2.26 12.03
C THR A 14 -2.28 3.41 12.99
N VAL A 15 -3.01 4.50 12.80
CA VAL A 15 -3.05 5.67 13.69
C VAL A 15 -4.41 6.36 13.62
N GLY A 16 -5.00 6.70 14.76
CA GLY A 16 -6.22 7.50 14.87
C GLY A 16 -7.53 6.72 14.70
N ARG A 17 -7.50 5.49 14.19
CA ARG A 17 -8.68 4.64 13.95
C ARG A 17 -8.83 3.54 15.01
N SER A 18 -10.04 3.01 15.16
CA SER A 18 -10.33 1.90 16.05
C SER A 18 -11.46 1.01 15.55
N ALA A 19 -12.64 1.56 15.26
CA ALA A 19 -13.79 0.78 14.79
C ALA A 19 -13.53 0.10 13.44
N GLU A 20 -12.86 0.79 12.54
CA GLU A 20 -12.46 0.28 11.22
C GLU A 20 -11.46 -0.88 11.37
N VAL A 21 -10.48 -0.75 12.27
CA VAL A 21 -9.55 -1.85 12.62
C VAL A 21 -10.32 -3.06 13.13
N GLY A 22 -11.36 -2.85 13.94
CA GLY A 22 -12.25 -3.93 14.38
C GLY A 22 -12.97 -4.64 13.22
N CYS A 23 -13.37 -3.90 12.18
CA CYS A 23 -13.96 -4.49 10.98
C CYS A 23 -12.95 -5.36 10.21
N LEU A 24 -11.72 -4.89 10.04
CA LEU A 24 -10.65 -5.67 9.44
C LEU A 24 -10.40 -6.96 10.24
N ILE A 25 -10.20 -6.86 11.56
CA ILE A 25 -9.94 -8.02 12.44
C ILE A 25 -11.04 -9.07 12.29
N ARG A 26 -12.31 -8.68 12.35
CA ARG A 26 -13.43 -9.62 12.17
C ARG A 26 -13.42 -10.27 10.79
N SER A 27 -13.07 -9.55 9.74
CA SER A 27 -12.93 -10.14 8.40
C SER A 27 -11.79 -11.15 8.30
N LEU A 28 -10.70 -10.92 9.05
CA LEU A 28 -9.58 -11.86 9.14
C LEU A 28 -9.93 -13.11 9.97
N MET A 29 -10.67 -12.97 11.07
CA MET A 29 -11.18 -14.11 11.83
C MET A 29 -12.10 -15.02 10.99
N ALA A 30 -12.83 -14.45 10.03
CA ALA A 30 -13.72 -15.16 9.12
C ALA A 30 -13.03 -15.82 7.92
N GLN A 31 -11.70 -15.70 7.76
CA GLN A 31 -10.99 -16.29 6.63
C GLN A 31 -11.07 -17.82 6.62
N THR A 32 -11.24 -18.42 5.44
CA THR A 32 -11.19 -19.89 5.24
C THR A 32 -9.76 -20.42 5.31
N GLY A 33 -8.79 -19.70 4.76
CA GLY A 33 -7.35 -19.99 4.93
C GLY A 33 -6.88 -19.53 6.31
N LYS A 34 -6.30 -20.44 7.12
CA LYS A 34 -5.90 -20.16 8.51
C LYS A 34 -4.39 -20.00 8.72
N ASN A 35 -3.57 -20.29 7.72
CA ASN A 35 -2.12 -20.22 7.86
C ASN A 35 -1.58 -18.79 7.70
N PHE A 36 -1.95 -17.91 8.62
CA PHE A 36 -1.50 -16.52 8.64
C PHE A 36 -1.43 -15.97 10.06
N GLU A 37 -0.68 -14.90 10.21
CA GLU A 37 -0.61 -14.07 11.42
C GLU A 37 -0.95 -12.61 11.08
N LEU A 38 -1.41 -11.86 12.08
CA LEU A 38 -1.63 -10.42 12.01
C LEU A 38 -0.67 -9.70 12.97
N LEU A 39 0.11 -8.76 12.44
CA LEU A 39 0.90 -7.84 13.25
C LEU A 39 0.28 -6.45 13.15
N ILE A 40 -0.18 -5.93 14.27
CA ILE A 40 -0.66 -4.55 14.38
C ILE A 40 0.50 -3.69 14.87
N VAL A 41 0.94 -2.74 14.05
CA VAL A 41 1.89 -1.70 14.45
C VAL A 41 1.09 -0.44 14.75
N ASP A 42 0.83 -0.26 16.02
CA ASP A 42 -0.03 0.77 16.59
C ASP A 42 0.79 2.04 16.88
N GLN A 43 0.43 3.12 16.21
CA GLN A 43 1.07 4.43 16.32
C GLN A 43 0.21 5.42 17.15
N ASN A 44 -0.77 4.92 17.91
CA ASN A 44 -1.57 5.73 18.83
C ASN A 44 -0.86 5.86 20.19
N ASN A 45 -1.17 6.94 20.92
CA ASN A 45 -0.65 7.18 22.26
C ASN A 45 -1.57 6.66 23.36
N ASP A 46 -2.61 5.89 23.02
CA ASP A 46 -3.61 5.34 23.92
C ASP A 46 -3.88 3.86 23.65
N ASP A 47 -4.76 3.27 24.43
CA ASP A 47 -5.06 1.83 24.41
C ASP A 47 -6.30 1.48 23.58
N ARG A 48 -6.72 2.36 22.65
CA ARG A 48 -7.96 2.18 21.86
C ARG A 48 -8.03 0.88 21.07
N LEU A 49 -6.89 0.24 20.75
CA LEU A 49 -6.83 -1.00 19.99
C LEU A 49 -6.79 -2.26 20.86
N LEU A 50 -6.51 -2.16 22.17
CA LEU A 50 -6.43 -3.32 23.05
C LEU A 50 -7.69 -4.19 23.03
N PRO A 51 -8.93 -3.63 23.10
CA PRO A 51 -10.14 -4.45 23.06
C PRO A 51 -10.25 -5.32 21.80
N PHE A 52 -9.87 -4.78 20.65
CA PHE A 52 -9.90 -5.50 19.37
C PHE A 52 -8.79 -6.55 19.27
N ALA A 53 -7.60 -6.27 19.82
CA ALA A 53 -6.51 -7.24 19.89
C ALA A 53 -6.89 -8.43 20.81
N GLU A 54 -7.58 -8.18 21.92
CA GLU A 54 -8.08 -9.22 22.80
C GLU A 54 -9.22 -10.03 22.16
N GLU A 55 -10.15 -9.36 21.45
CA GLU A 55 -11.20 -10.03 20.65
C GLU A 55 -10.57 -11.01 19.65
N ALA A 56 -9.57 -10.55 18.90
CA ALA A 56 -8.86 -11.36 17.91
C ALA A 56 -8.19 -12.61 18.53
N ARG A 57 -7.45 -12.44 19.63
CA ARG A 57 -6.78 -13.55 20.32
C ARG A 57 -7.78 -14.56 20.87
N ARG A 58 -8.88 -14.10 21.49
CA ARG A 58 -9.95 -14.97 21.97
C ARG A 58 -10.61 -15.75 20.82
N GLY A 59 -10.69 -15.14 19.64
CA GLY A 59 -11.19 -15.78 18.42
C GLY A 59 -10.18 -16.70 17.73
N GLY A 60 -9.00 -16.92 18.31
CA GLY A 60 -7.97 -17.83 17.80
C GLY A 60 -7.11 -17.25 16.68
N LEU A 61 -7.15 -15.93 16.44
CA LEU A 61 -6.25 -15.28 15.49
C LEU A 61 -4.85 -15.14 16.10
N GLU A 62 -3.82 -15.64 15.42
CA GLU A 62 -2.43 -15.37 15.77
C GLU A 62 -2.14 -13.88 15.57
N LEU A 63 -2.09 -13.13 16.69
CA LEU A 63 -1.97 -11.68 16.67
C LEU A 63 -0.86 -11.18 17.60
N ARG A 64 0.00 -10.35 17.03
CA ARG A 64 0.99 -9.54 17.77
C ARG A 64 0.63 -8.07 17.69
N HIS A 65 0.73 -7.35 18.81
CA HIS A 65 0.46 -5.91 18.92
C HIS A 65 1.76 -5.21 19.32
N LEU A 66 2.27 -4.40 18.41
CA LEU A 66 3.52 -3.65 18.54
C LEU A 66 3.19 -2.16 18.65
N ARG A 67 4.01 -1.40 19.37
CA ARG A 67 3.88 0.06 19.49
C ARG A 67 5.00 0.76 18.72
N LEU A 68 4.67 1.90 18.11
CA LEU A 68 5.61 2.80 17.48
C LEU A 68 5.27 4.25 17.85
N ASP A 69 6.16 4.92 18.60
CA ASP A 69 5.87 6.23 19.21
C ASP A 69 5.68 7.38 18.20
N ARG A 70 6.30 7.27 17.03
CA ARG A 70 6.24 8.35 16.02
C ARG A 70 5.59 7.85 14.74
N PRO A 71 4.48 8.48 14.31
CA PRO A 71 3.82 8.10 13.08
C PRO A 71 4.74 8.15 11.85
N ASN A 72 4.93 6.99 11.24
CA ASN A 72 5.65 6.80 9.98
C ASN A 72 5.20 5.47 9.36
N LEU A 73 4.44 5.53 8.29
CA LEU A 73 3.86 4.35 7.66
C LEU A 73 4.93 3.34 7.21
N SER A 74 6.00 3.80 6.57
CA SER A 74 7.09 2.93 6.10
C SER A 74 7.86 2.29 7.26
N ALA A 75 8.17 3.04 8.31
CA ALA A 75 8.84 2.51 9.50
C ALA A 75 7.95 1.49 10.23
N ALA A 76 6.65 1.76 10.33
CA ALA A 76 5.70 0.82 10.93
C ALA A 76 5.62 -0.50 10.15
N ARG A 77 5.57 -0.43 8.80
CA ARG A 77 5.62 -1.63 7.96
C ARG A 77 6.94 -2.39 8.11
N ASN A 78 8.08 -1.69 8.10
CA ASN A 78 9.41 -2.29 8.32
C ASN A 78 9.48 -2.99 9.67
N LEU A 79 9.04 -2.33 10.76
CA LEU A 79 8.99 -2.94 12.10
C LEU A 79 8.09 -4.19 12.11
N GLY A 80 6.89 -4.11 11.55
CA GLY A 80 6.00 -5.25 11.49
C GLY A 80 6.60 -6.43 10.75
N ILE A 81 7.30 -6.20 9.62
CA ILE A 81 7.94 -7.25 8.86
C ILE A 81 9.11 -7.88 9.63
N SER A 82 9.96 -7.08 10.29
CA SER A 82 11.09 -7.60 11.07
C SER A 82 10.66 -8.50 12.22
N GLU A 83 9.44 -8.31 12.73
CA GLU A 83 8.84 -9.08 13.81
C GLU A 83 7.97 -10.25 13.31
N SER A 84 7.70 -10.35 12.03
CA SER A 84 6.81 -11.36 11.45
C SER A 84 7.56 -12.62 11.01
N THR A 85 6.84 -13.74 10.82
CA THR A 85 7.41 -15.07 10.56
C THR A 85 7.02 -15.67 9.22
N GLY A 86 6.01 -15.12 8.53
CA GLY A 86 5.51 -15.68 7.27
C GLY A 86 6.45 -15.47 6.09
N GLU A 87 6.45 -16.39 5.14
CA GLU A 87 7.19 -16.32 3.89
C GLU A 87 6.57 -15.35 2.88
N VAL A 88 5.29 -15.06 3.05
CA VAL A 88 4.55 -14.08 2.25
C VAL A 88 4.09 -12.94 3.15
N ILE A 89 4.14 -11.72 2.64
CA ILE A 89 3.82 -10.49 3.36
C ILE A 89 2.72 -9.76 2.63
N GLY A 90 1.74 -9.21 3.36
CA GLY A 90 0.70 -8.32 2.87
C GLY A 90 0.47 -7.14 3.81
N PHE A 91 -0.10 -6.06 3.28
CA PHE A 91 -0.32 -4.80 4.02
C PHE A 91 -1.79 -4.37 3.95
N PRO A 92 -2.66 -4.90 4.81
CA PRO A 92 -3.99 -4.33 4.97
C PRO A 92 -3.90 -2.89 5.48
N ASP A 93 -4.77 -2.01 4.99
CA ASP A 93 -5.00 -0.71 5.60
C ASP A 93 -6.09 -0.84 6.68
N ASP A 94 -6.13 0.11 7.60
CA ASP A 94 -7.01 0.08 8.75
C ASP A 94 -8.50 0.36 8.42
N ASP A 95 -8.83 0.65 7.15
CA ASP A 95 -10.18 0.86 6.62
C ASP A 95 -10.53 -0.10 5.47
N CYS A 96 -9.83 -1.22 5.38
CA CYS A 96 -10.17 -2.30 4.45
C CYS A 96 -10.69 -3.55 5.19
N TRP A 97 -11.22 -4.51 4.44
CA TRP A 97 -11.54 -5.85 4.91
C TRP A 97 -11.38 -6.87 3.78
N TYR A 98 -11.08 -8.09 4.16
CA TYR A 98 -10.82 -9.19 3.25
C TYR A 98 -12.10 -10.00 3.01
N GLU A 99 -12.37 -10.42 1.77
CA GLU A 99 -13.39 -11.44 1.52
C GLU A 99 -12.95 -12.79 2.08
N ALA A 100 -13.90 -13.66 2.40
CA ALA A 100 -13.66 -14.89 3.18
C ALA A 100 -12.54 -15.80 2.63
N ASP A 101 -12.33 -15.79 1.32
CA ASP A 101 -11.36 -16.66 0.64
C ASP A 101 -10.05 -15.94 0.27
N THR A 102 -9.89 -14.67 0.65
CA THR A 102 -8.75 -13.87 0.22
C THR A 102 -7.42 -14.49 0.64
N VAL A 103 -7.26 -14.86 1.91
CA VAL A 103 -6.02 -15.50 2.41
C VAL A 103 -5.77 -16.84 1.73
N ALA A 104 -6.79 -17.68 1.58
CA ALA A 104 -6.66 -18.97 0.90
C ALA A 104 -6.16 -18.81 -0.54
N ASN A 105 -6.74 -17.84 -1.28
CA ASN A 105 -6.36 -17.55 -2.66
C ASN A 105 -4.92 -17.01 -2.77
N VAL A 106 -4.49 -16.16 -1.83
CA VAL A 106 -3.11 -15.68 -1.75
C VAL A 106 -2.14 -16.86 -1.54
N LEU A 107 -2.38 -17.68 -0.53
CA LEU A 107 -1.52 -18.82 -0.21
C LEU A 107 -1.46 -19.83 -1.36
N GLN A 108 -2.61 -20.09 -2.01
CA GLN A 108 -2.68 -20.97 -3.17
C GLN A 108 -1.85 -20.44 -4.35
N ALA A 109 -1.92 -19.12 -4.64
CA ALA A 109 -1.16 -18.53 -5.74
C ALA A 109 0.36 -18.71 -5.55
N PHE A 110 0.88 -18.46 -4.33
CA PHE A 110 2.30 -18.62 -4.04
C PHE A 110 2.74 -20.10 -3.95
N SER A 111 1.85 -21.01 -3.53
CA SER A 111 2.14 -22.46 -3.50
C SER A 111 2.17 -23.05 -4.91
N ALA A 112 1.26 -22.59 -5.79
CA ALA A 112 1.16 -23.11 -7.16
C ALA A 112 2.33 -22.64 -8.06
N GLU A 113 2.93 -21.49 -7.79
CA GLU A 113 3.99 -20.90 -8.60
C GLU A 113 5.19 -20.45 -7.71
N PRO A 114 6.16 -21.34 -7.45
CA PRO A 114 7.32 -21.03 -6.59
C PRO A 114 8.19 -19.88 -7.06
N ARG A 115 8.19 -19.57 -8.37
CA ARG A 115 8.95 -18.46 -8.95
C ARG A 115 8.23 -17.12 -8.88
N LEU A 116 6.99 -17.12 -8.46
CA LEU A 116 6.21 -15.91 -8.28
C LEU A 116 6.70 -15.16 -7.05
N GLU A 117 7.13 -13.94 -7.21
CA GLU A 117 7.68 -13.13 -6.12
C GLU A 117 6.66 -12.14 -5.54
N GLY A 118 5.59 -11.87 -6.28
CA GLY A 118 4.48 -11.06 -5.78
C GLY A 118 3.19 -11.25 -6.57
N ILE A 119 2.08 -10.89 -5.92
CA ILE A 119 0.76 -10.83 -6.57
C ILE A 119 0.09 -9.48 -6.27
N VAL A 120 -0.74 -9.05 -7.20
CA VAL A 120 -1.67 -7.95 -7.01
C VAL A 120 -3.08 -8.53 -6.99
N GLY A 121 -3.71 -8.51 -5.83
CA GLY A 121 -5.10 -8.91 -5.64
C GLY A 121 -6.08 -7.92 -6.26
N CYS A 122 -7.35 -8.25 -6.21
CA CYS A 122 -8.44 -7.43 -6.71
C CYS A 122 -8.91 -6.46 -5.61
N TRP A 123 -8.80 -5.17 -5.86
CA TRP A 123 -9.42 -4.16 -5.05
C TRP A 123 -10.86 -3.91 -5.49
N VAL A 124 -11.82 -4.09 -4.59
CA VAL A 124 -13.25 -3.96 -4.87
C VAL A 124 -13.80 -2.72 -4.17
N GLU A 125 -14.33 -1.79 -4.95
CA GLU A 125 -15.05 -0.64 -4.42
C GLU A 125 -16.42 -1.05 -3.89
N GLN A 126 -16.75 -0.68 -2.65
CA GLN A 126 -18.04 -1.03 -2.03
C GLN A 126 -19.24 -0.44 -2.77
N MET A 127 -19.12 0.77 -3.30
CA MET A 127 -20.25 1.52 -3.87
C MET A 127 -20.59 1.16 -5.34
N HIS A 128 -19.65 0.60 -6.10
CA HIS A 128 -19.84 0.43 -7.55
C HIS A 128 -19.54 -1.00 -8.05
N GLY A 129 -19.05 -1.89 -7.20
CA GLY A 129 -18.71 -3.27 -7.61
C GLY A 129 -17.61 -3.37 -8.68
N LYS A 130 -17.00 -2.24 -9.06
CA LYS A 130 -15.97 -2.19 -10.10
C LYS A 130 -14.63 -2.58 -9.53
N SER A 131 -14.07 -3.65 -10.05
CA SER A 131 -12.65 -3.99 -9.87
C SER A 131 -11.80 -3.05 -10.72
N ARG A 132 -10.71 -2.52 -10.15
CA ARG A 132 -9.77 -1.67 -10.89
C ARG A 132 -8.62 -2.44 -11.52
N ASN A 133 -8.41 -3.69 -11.12
CA ASN A 133 -7.27 -4.47 -11.59
C ASN A 133 -7.61 -5.23 -12.87
N PRO A 134 -6.68 -5.36 -13.82
CA PRO A 134 -6.83 -6.25 -14.95
C PRO A 134 -7.07 -7.68 -14.44
N THR A 135 -7.80 -8.46 -15.20
CA THR A 135 -8.21 -9.81 -14.80
C THR A 135 -7.07 -10.84 -14.88
N THR A 136 -6.04 -10.57 -15.69
CA THR A 136 -4.92 -11.49 -15.92
C THR A 136 -3.67 -10.74 -16.34
N GLY A 137 -2.51 -11.41 -16.25
CA GLY A 137 -1.23 -10.89 -16.70
C GLY A 137 -0.29 -10.49 -15.55
N SER A 138 0.84 -9.92 -15.92
CA SER A 138 1.90 -9.54 -14.99
C SER A 138 2.15 -8.03 -15.00
N LEU A 139 2.66 -7.49 -13.90
CA LEU A 139 3.11 -6.11 -13.86
C LEU A 139 4.30 -5.89 -14.82
N SER A 140 4.29 -4.77 -15.50
CA SER A 140 5.35 -4.40 -16.45
C SER A 140 6.15 -3.23 -15.92
N LEU A 141 7.48 -3.39 -15.78
CA LEU A 141 8.39 -2.30 -15.42
C LEU A 141 8.25 -1.10 -16.39
N LYS A 142 8.09 -1.37 -17.70
CA LYS A 142 7.90 -0.32 -18.71
C LYS A 142 6.64 0.48 -18.46
N ALA A 143 5.55 -0.18 -18.12
CA ALA A 143 4.28 0.47 -17.83
C ALA A 143 4.37 1.28 -16.53
N TRP A 144 4.90 0.70 -15.47
CA TRP A 144 5.12 1.37 -14.18
C TRP A 144 6.02 2.60 -14.30
N ARG A 145 7.14 2.50 -15.02
CA ARG A 145 8.01 3.66 -15.30
C ARG A 145 7.34 4.75 -16.14
N ASN A 146 6.30 4.42 -16.88
CA ASN A 146 5.49 5.40 -17.62
C ASN A 146 4.33 5.98 -16.81
N PHE A 147 4.06 5.50 -15.57
CA PHE A 147 2.92 5.93 -14.74
C PHE A 147 1.58 5.86 -15.52
N ARG A 148 1.38 4.80 -16.28
CA ARG A 148 0.16 4.52 -17.04
C ARG A 148 -0.61 3.34 -16.49
N ASP A 149 0.10 2.37 -15.94
CA ASP A 149 -0.47 1.26 -15.16
C ASP A 149 -0.12 1.49 -13.71
N GLY A 150 -0.99 1.18 -12.79
CA GLY A 150 -0.67 1.45 -11.41
C GLY A 150 -1.83 1.29 -10.46
N ASP A 151 -2.63 0.26 -10.68
CA ASP A 151 -3.71 -0.09 -9.76
C ASP A 151 -3.27 -1.05 -8.64
N ALA A 152 -1.98 -1.28 -8.46
CA ALA A 152 -1.47 -1.99 -7.30
C ALA A 152 -1.44 -1.02 -6.11
N SER A 153 -2.36 -1.24 -5.18
CA SER A 153 -2.40 -0.58 -3.88
C SER A 153 -1.85 -1.52 -2.81
N SER A 154 -1.23 -0.97 -1.76
CA SER A 154 -0.72 -1.74 -0.63
C SER A 154 -1.73 -2.75 -0.10
N ILE A 155 -3.01 -2.40 -0.02
CA ILE A 155 -4.08 -3.24 0.51
C ILE A 155 -4.28 -4.57 -0.23
N SER A 156 -3.91 -4.62 -1.51
CA SER A 156 -4.03 -5.81 -2.36
C SER A 156 -2.68 -6.33 -2.87
N LEU A 157 -1.57 -5.83 -2.32
CA LEU A 157 -0.23 -6.23 -2.69
C LEU A 157 0.30 -7.27 -1.69
N PHE A 158 0.73 -8.42 -2.24
CA PHE A 158 1.37 -9.49 -1.46
C PHE A 158 2.67 -9.89 -2.15
N PHE A 159 3.71 -10.17 -1.39
CA PHE A 159 4.99 -10.58 -1.95
C PHE A 159 5.82 -11.47 -1.02
N ARG A 160 6.78 -12.20 -1.59
CA ARG A 160 7.68 -13.04 -0.80
C ARG A 160 8.59 -12.19 0.08
N ARG A 161 8.81 -12.64 1.30
CA ARG A 161 9.76 -12.02 2.24
C ARG A 161 11.15 -11.88 1.65
N GLU A 162 11.65 -12.90 0.97
CA GLU A 162 12.96 -12.90 0.32
C GLU A 162 13.14 -11.73 -0.67
N LEU A 163 12.09 -11.37 -1.40
CA LEU A 163 12.10 -10.18 -2.26
C LEU A 163 12.25 -8.91 -1.44
N TYR A 164 11.49 -8.77 -0.36
CA TYR A 164 11.56 -7.63 0.53
C TYR A 164 12.95 -7.46 1.14
N ASP A 165 13.53 -8.55 1.65
CA ASP A 165 14.86 -8.54 2.27
C ASP A 165 15.94 -8.16 1.24
N ARG A 166 15.86 -8.71 0.03
CA ARG A 166 16.75 -8.36 -1.09
C ARG A 166 16.67 -6.88 -1.50
N LEU A 167 15.48 -6.27 -1.37
CA LEU A 167 15.27 -4.86 -1.68
C LEU A 167 15.64 -3.91 -0.54
N GLY A 168 15.90 -4.40 0.67
CA GLY A 168 16.22 -3.59 1.85
C GLY A 168 15.03 -2.84 2.45
N GLY A 169 13.81 -3.34 2.25
CA GLY A 169 12.62 -2.81 2.90
C GLY A 169 11.99 -1.57 2.23
N PHE A 170 11.05 -0.97 2.93
CA PHE A 170 10.47 0.33 2.56
C PHE A 170 11.46 1.47 2.87
N ASP A 171 11.54 2.43 1.96
CA ASP A 171 12.30 3.66 2.19
C ASP A 171 11.50 4.59 3.12
N GLU A 172 11.97 4.73 4.37
CA GLU A 172 11.27 5.47 5.42
C GLU A 172 11.19 6.98 5.21
N ARG A 173 11.80 7.50 4.15
CA ARG A 173 11.61 8.89 3.73
C ARG A 173 10.24 9.13 3.09
N PHE A 174 9.56 8.06 2.60
CA PHE A 174 8.25 8.08 1.97
C PHE A 174 7.13 7.66 2.93
N GLY A 175 5.89 8.00 2.56
CA GLY A 175 4.68 7.57 3.24
C GLY A 175 4.08 8.62 4.17
N VAL A 176 2.88 8.29 4.66
CA VAL A 176 2.15 9.12 5.61
C VAL A 176 2.99 9.34 6.89
N GLY A 177 2.99 10.55 7.43
CA GLY A 177 3.83 10.95 8.55
C GLY A 177 5.20 11.53 8.14
N ARG A 178 5.56 11.49 6.86
CA ARG A 178 6.84 12.00 6.34
C ARG A 178 6.66 13.20 5.40
N TRP A 179 7.77 13.89 5.10
CA TRP A 179 7.73 15.05 4.19
C TRP A 179 7.32 14.63 2.76
N TYR A 180 7.79 13.46 2.29
CA TYR A 180 7.25 12.78 1.10
C TYR A 180 6.01 11.97 1.50
N GLY A 181 4.86 12.62 1.60
CA GLY A 181 3.64 12.12 2.21
C GLY A 181 2.96 10.91 1.54
N ALA A 182 3.60 10.26 0.57
CA ALA A 182 3.14 9.05 -0.14
C ALA A 182 4.27 8.49 -1.01
N GLY A 183 4.03 7.37 -1.69
CA GLY A 183 4.93 6.81 -2.72
C GLY A 183 5.77 5.63 -2.25
N GLU A 184 5.62 5.18 -1.02
CA GLU A 184 6.37 4.06 -0.43
C GLU A 184 6.14 2.74 -1.19
N GLU A 185 4.89 2.40 -1.50
CA GLU A 185 4.56 1.22 -2.29
C GLU A 185 5.00 1.33 -3.75
N THR A 186 4.85 2.52 -4.35
CA THR A 186 5.31 2.78 -5.72
C THR A 186 6.83 2.62 -5.83
N ASP A 187 7.57 3.09 -4.83
CA ASP A 187 9.01 2.91 -4.74
C ASP A 187 9.38 1.42 -4.66
N LEU A 188 8.73 0.69 -3.76
CA LEU A 188 8.98 -0.74 -3.56
C LEU A 188 8.72 -1.54 -4.84
N ILE A 189 7.57 -1.32 -5.50
CA ILE A 189 7.21 -2.01 -6.74
C ILE A 189 8.20 -1.67 -7.87
N LEU A 190 8.59 -0.41 -8.02
CA LEU A 190 9.57 -0.03 -9.04
C LEU A 190 10.95 -0.68 -8.80
N ARG A 191 11.40 -0.79 -7.52
CA ARG A 191 12.64 -1.51 -7.18
C ARG A 191 12.51 -3.00 -7.46
N ALA A 192 11.38 -3.59 -7.09
CA ALA A 192 11.09 -4.99 -7.33
C ALA A 192 11.10 -5.34 -8.82
N LEU A 193 10.34 -4.59 -9.63
CA LEU A 193 10.31 -4.82 -11.08
C LEU A 193 11.66 -4.54 -11.76
N ALA A 194 12.43 -3.57 -11.25
CA ALA A 194 13.77 -3.27 -11.75
C ALA A 194 14.80 -4.38 -11.42
N SER A 195 14.59 -5.12 -10.33
CA SER A 195 15.40 -6.31 -9.99
C SER A 195 15.01 -7.58 -10.75
N GLY A 196 14.01 -7.49 -11.65
CA GLY A 196 13.50 -8.62 -12.41
C GLY A 196 12.43 -9.44 -11.72
N ALA A 197 11.90 -8.97 -10.57
CA ALA A 197 10.86 -9.67 -9.84
C ALA A 197 9.57 -9.78 -10.67
N ARG A 198 8.93 -10.95 -10.61
CA ARG A 198 7.66 -11.23 -11.28
C ARG A 198 6.50 -11.03 -10.33
N PHE A 199 5.56 -10.18 -10.73
CA PHE A 199 4.28 -9.93 -10.08
C PHE A 199 3.14 -10.23 -11.04
N ASP A 200 2.23 -11.11 -10.62
CA ASP A 200 1.05 -11.46 -11.40
C ASP A 200 -0.23 -10.93 -10.75
N TYR A 201 -1.26 -10.69 -11.55
CA TYR A 201 -2.59 -10.36 -11.03
C TYR A 201 -3.28 -11.62 -10.52
N CYS A 202 -3.88 -11.52 -9.33
CA CYS A 202 -4.67 -12.58 -8.70
C CYS A 202 -6.08 -12.06 -8.39
N PRO A 203 -7.03 -12.11 -9.34
CA PRO A 203 -8.37 -11.57 -9.16
C PRO A 203 -9.19 -12.24 -8.06
N ALA A 204 -8.81 -13.46 -7.68
CA ALA A 204 -9.46 -14.21 -6.60
C ALA A 204 -9.08 -13.68 -5.21
N ALA A 205 -7.93 -13.03 -5.04
CA ALA A 205 -7.53 -12.39 -3.79
C ALA A 205 -8.22 -11.01 -3.67
N ARG A 206 -9.42 -10.98 -3.09
CA ARG A 206 -10.31 -9.82 -3.10
C ARG A 206 -10.26 -9.05 -1.78
N VAL A 207 -9.93 -7.77 -1.87
CA VAL A 207 -9.90 -6.85 -0.74
C VAL A 207 -10.89 -5.72 -0.98
N ARG A 208 -11.75 -5.46 0.00
CA ARG A 208 -12.70 -4.35 -0.02
C ARG A 208 -12.15 -3.19 0.78
N HIS A 209 -12.45 -1.99 0.35
CA HIS A 209 -12.02 -0.77 1.00
C HIS A 209 -13.21 0.19 1.18
N LEU A 210 -13.32 0.78 2.36
CA LEU A 210 -14.19 1.91 2.59
C LEU A 210 -13.60 3.11 1.85
N PHE A 211 -14.21 3.47 0.72
CA PHE A 211 -13.87 4.77 0.15
C PHE A 211 -14.22 5.85 1.18
N ALA A 212 -13.19 6.45 1.72
CA ALA A 212 -13.36 7.74 2.36
C ALA A 212 -14.07 8.64 1.34
N SER A 213 -15.23 9.15 1.70
CA SER A 213 -15.87 10.25 0.99
C SER A 213 -14.78 11.25 0.60
N ALA A 214 -14.86 11.82 -0.60
CA ALA A 214 -13.87 12.81 -1.05
C ALA A 214 -13.51 13.73 0.12
N PRO A 215 -12.21 14.00 0.36
CA PRO A 215 -11.80 14.74 1.54
C PRO A 215 -12.62 16.01 1.63
N HIS A 216 -13.42 16.12 2.69
CA HIS A 216 -14.27 17.27 2.96
C HIS A 216 -13.51 18.24 3.86
N GLY A 217 -13.68 19.53 3.62
CA GLY A 217 -13.06 20.55 4.44
C GLY A 217 -12.74 21.85 3.70
N PRO A 218 -12.17 22.83 4.38
CA PRO A 218 -11.76 24.09 3.74
C PRO A 218 -10.80 23.83 2.58
N LEU A 219 -11.02 24.54 1.47
CA LEU A 219 -10.23 24.36 0.23
C LEU A 219 -8.71 24.46 0.48
N LEU A 220 -8.29 25.35 1.38
CA LEU A 220 -6.89 25.49 1.76
C LEU A 220 -6.32 24.17 2.34
N HIS A 221 -7.06 23.52 3.22
CA HIS A 221 -6.66 22.25 3.82
C HIS A 221 -6.53 21.14 2.76
N LEU A 222 -7.50 21.07 1.84
CA LEU A 222 -7.47 20.14 0.70
C LEU A 222 -6.24 20.37 -0.19
N CYS A 223 -5.92 21.64 -0.48
CA CYS A 223 -4.74 22.01 -1.26
C CYS A 223 -3.42 21.62 -0.58
N LEU A 224 -3.29 21.88 0.73
CA LEU A 224 -2.09 21.53 1.50
C LEU A 224 -1.91 20.01 1.56
N HIS A 225 -2.96 19.26 1.82
CA HIS A 225 -2.94 17.79 1.85
C HIS A 225 -2.56 17.22 0.48
N ALA A 226 -3.19 17.69 -0.60
CA ALA A 226 -2.89 17.27 -1.96
C ALA A 226 -1.41 17.55 -2.34
N ARG A 227 -0.89 18.74 -1.98
CA ARG A 227 0.50 19.12 -2.18
C ARG A 227 1.45 18.20 -1.43
N GLN A 228 1.18 17.94 -0.13
CA GLN A 228 2.01 17.07 0.70
C GLN A 228 2.10 15.65 0.13
N ARG A 229 0.97 15.03 -0.19
CA ARG A 229 0.96 13.68 -0.79
C ARG A 229 1.68 13.64 -2.14
N SER A 230 1.53 14.67 -2.94
CA SER A 230 2.12 14.73 -4.28
C SER A 230 3.65 14.88 -4.29
N ARG A 231 4.27 15.31 -3.18
CA ARG A 231 5.73 15.34 -3.02
C ARG A 231 6.35 13.96 -3.17
N GLY A 232 5.70 12.92 -2.66
CA GLY A 232 6.13 11.54 -2.85
C GLY A 232 6.23 11.15 -4.32
N THR A 233 5.21 11.43 -5.11
CA THR A 233 5.24 11.18 -6.57
C THR A 233 6.39 11.92 -7.25
N GLY A 234 6.65 13.18 -6.89
CA GLY A 234 7.78 13.94 -7.43
C GLY A 234 9.13 13.33 -7.07
N ALA A 235 9.30 12.88 -5.82
CA ALA A 235 10.52 12.21 -5.37
C ALA A 235 10.75 10.89 -6.12
N ILE A 236 9.69 10.11 -6.38
CA ILE A 236 9.74 8.89 -7.21
C ILE A 236 10.31 9.18 -8.60
N TYR A 237 9.90 10.28 -9.23
CA TYR A 237 10.45 10.67 -10.53
C TYR A 237 11.96 10.85 -10.48
N GLY A 238 12.47 11.49 -9.43
CA GLY A 238 13.91 11.71 -9.24
C GLY A 238 14.66 10.45 -8.84
N LYS A 239 14.16 9.71 -7.85
CA LYS A 239 14.76 8.48 -7.32
C LYS A 239 14.96 7.44 -8.41
N HIS A 240 13.92 7.20 -9.20
CA HIS A 240 13.94 6.18 -10.26
C HIS A 240 14.41 6.71 -11.62
N ARG A 241 14.87 7.97 -11.69
CA ARG A 241 15.36 8.59 -12.94
C ARG A 241 14.40 8.34 -14.09
N LEU A 242 13.13 8.73 -13.90
CA LEU A 242 12.11 8.51 -14.92
C LEU A 242 12.39 9.35 -16.17
N PRO A 243 11.89 8.92 -17.36
CA PRO A 243 12.06 9.70 -18.59
C PRO A 243 11.48 11.11 -18.47
N THR A 244 12.18 12.12 -19.01
CA THR A 244 11.79 13.54 -18.94
C THR A 244 10.33 13.78 -19.39
N ARG A 245 9.88 13.08 -20.44
CA ARG A 245 8.48 13.14 -20.90
C ARG A 245 7.47 12.72 -19.84
N VAL A 246 7.81 11.75 -18.99
CA VAL A 246 6.96 11.28 -17.88
C VAL A 246 6.91 12.33 -16.79
N ILE A 247 8.06 12.91 -16.46
CA ILE A 247 8.20 13.96 -15.44
C ILE A 247 7.38 15.20 -15.86
N LEU A 248 7.58 15.69 -17.07
CA LEU A 248 6.88 16.86 -17.60
C LEU A 248 5.35 16.63 -17.64
N ARG A 249 4.93 15.47 -18.18
CA ARG A 249 3.52 15.08 -18.13
C ARG A 249 3.00 15.03 -16.68
N GLY A 250 3.78 14.48 -15.78
CA GLY A 250 3.42 14.40 -14.35
C GLY A 250 3.23 15.77 -13.71
N PHE A 251 4.01 16.77 -14.09
CA PHE A 251 3.86 18.14 -13.59
C PHE A 251 2.63 18.86 -14.19
N LEU A 252 2.33 18.62 -15.45
CA LEU A 252 1.28 19.36 -16.17
C LEU A 252 -0.11 18.70 -16.10
N ALA A 253 -0.18 17.37 -16.03
CA ALA A 253 -1.45 16.65 -16.08
C ALA A 253 -2.46 17.03 -14.99
N PRO A 254 -2.09 17.33 -13.72
CA PRO A 254 -3.06 17.74 -12.72
C PRO A 254 -3.75 19.08 -13.08
N MET A 255 -3.01 20.02 -13.64
CA MET A 255 -3.56 21.29 -14.11
C MET A 255 -4.49 21.09 -15.31
N TYR A 256 -4.02 20.33 -16.29
CA TYR A 256 -4.83 20.03 -17.49
C TYR A 256 -6.16 19.35 -17.11
N ARG A 257 -6.13 18.35 -16.22
CA ARG A 257 -7.36 17.69 -15.76
C ARG A 257 -8.31 18.62 -15.03
N ALA A 258 -7.77 19.52 -14.19
CA ALA A 258 -8.59 20.49 -13.47
C ALA A 258 -9.28 21.47 -14.42
N ILE A 259 -8.64 21.85 -15.52
CA ILE A 259 -9.23 22.72 -16.56
C ILE A 259 -10.27 21.96 -17.39
N SER A 260 -9.92 20.75 -17.88
CA SER A 260 -10.74 20.02 -18.85
C SER A 260 -11.99 19.33 -18.26
N HIS A 261 -11.98 19.03 -16.94
CA HIS A 261 -13.05 18.32 -16.26
C HIS A 261 -13.78 19.14 -15.20
N GLY A 262 -13.61 20.46 -15.20
CA GLY A 262 -14.28 21.35 -14.23
C GLY A 262 -13.85 21.16 -12.77
N GLY A 263 -12.66 20.61 -12.54
CA GLY A 263 -12.12 20.40 -11.20
C GLY A 263 -11.60 21.67 -10.54
N ALA A 264 -11.31 21.58 -9.24
CA ALA A 264 -10.75 22.73 -8.49
C ALA A 264 -9.32 23.03 -8.97
N LEU A 265 -9.13 24.09 -9.76
CA LEU A 265 -7.83 24.54 -10.29
C LEU A 265 -6.76 24.66 -9.20
N ARG A 266 -7.14 25.17 -8.01
CA ARG A 266 -6.23 25.31 -6.87
C ARG A 266 -5.68 23.98 -6.39
N ILE A 267 -6.49 22.92 -6.39
CA ILE A 267 -6.04 21.56 -6.06
C ILE A 267 -5.10 21.04 -7.13
N GLY A 268 -5.45 21.18 -8.42
CA GLY A 268 -4.59 20.79 -9.54
C GLY A 268 -3.22 21.47 -9.49
N PHE A 269 -3.19 22.78 -9.20
CA PHE A 269 -1.95 23.54 -9.00
C PHE A 269 -1.15 23.02 -7.79
N SER A 270 -1.81 22.75 -6.65
CA SER A 270 -1.18 22.24 -5.44
C SER A 270 -0.54 20.85 -5.68
N VAL A 271 -1.20 19.98 -6.44
CA VAL A 271 -0.63 18.67 -6.85
C VAL A 271 0.62 18.87 -7.71
N SER A 272 0.55 19.72 -8.73
CA SER A 272 1.68 20.02 -9.61
C SER A 272 2.87 20.58 -8.83
N LEU A 273 2.61 21.55 -7.96
CA LEU A 273 3.62 22.17 -7.10
C LEU A 273 4.27 21.13 -6.17
N GLY A 274 3.47 20.29 -5.52
CA GLY A 274 3.98 19.20 -4.68
C GLY A 274 4.91 18.26 -5.44
N ARG A 275 4.55 17.87 -6.67
CA ARG A 275 5.41 17.02 -7.51
C ARG A 275 6.74 17.70 -7.88
N ILE A 276 6.71 18.99 -8.20
CA ILE A 276 7.92 19.76 -8.49
C ILE A 276 8.80 19.85 -7.25
N GLU A 277 8.24 20.18 -6.08
CA GLU A 277 8.98 20.24 -4.81
C GLU A 277 9.64 18.90 -4.46
N GLY A 278 8.88 17.82 -4.57
CA GLY A 278 9.38 16.48 -4.30
C GLY A 278 10.53 16.10 -5.23
N TYR A 279 10.39 16.37 -6.52
CA TYR A 279 11.43 16.12 -7.50
C TYR A 279 12.70 16.93 -7.23
N LEU A 280 12.57 18.25 -7.04
CA LEU A 280 13.72 19.14 -6.82
C LEU A 280 14.45 18.80 -5.52
N ARG A 281 13.71 18.57 -4.42
CA ARG A 281 14.34 18.17 -3.15
C ARG A 281 15.11 16.86 -3.28
N TRP A 282 14.55 15.86 -3.99
CA TRP A 282 15.25 14.60 -4.24
C TRP A 282 16.55 14.81 -5.01
N GLN A 283 16.52 15.64 -6.07
CA GLN A 283 17.70 15.92 -6.88
C GLN A 283 18.81 16.66 -6.13
N LEU A 284 18.44 17.53 -5.17
CA LEU A 284 19.38 18.41 -4.46
C LEU A 284 19.93 17.83 -3.15
N ARG A 285 19.18 16.93 -2.49
CA ARG A 285 19.49 16.53 -1.12
C ARG A 285 19.59 15.02 -0.88
N GLU A 286 19.06 14.21 -1.77
CA GLU A 286 18.88 12.78 -1.53
C GLU A 286 19.61 11.90 -2.56
N ARG A 287 20.35 12.51 -3.48
CA ARG A 287 21.16 11.80 -4.49
C ARG A 287 22.38 11.13 -3.88
#